data_eb75b985b7552e8ecbe6637d5d3d0f25
#
_entry.id   eb75b985b7552e8ecbe6637d5d3d0f25
#
_cell.length_a   1.000
_cell.length_b   1.000
_cell.length_c   1.000
_cell.angle_alpha   90.00
_cell.angle_beta   90.00
_cell.angle_gamma   90.00
#
_symmetry.space_group_name_H-M   'P 1'
#
loop_
_entity.id
_entity.type
_entity.pdbx_description
1 polymer ?
#
loop_
_entity_poly.entity_id
_entity_poly.type
_entity_poly.pdbx_seq_one_letter_code
_entity_poly.pdbx_strand_id
1 'polypeptide(L)'
;ESPWSPGAASRWWLHHSLAALDAALRRKGVALTLRSGTALPALTELAQEIGATRVVWNRLYDPATVARDTAVKTGLRDLGFECESYNANLLHEPWEIRTGQGGPYRVFTPFWRACQMRLDAQPAPLPAPRRLRAPSQPVDSLALGEFDLLPKIRWDAAFSQHWSPGERGAHQRLEEFCGEWL
;
A
#
# COMPACT_ATOMS: atom_id res chain seq x y z
N GLU A 1 -15.91 -2.29 0.74
CA GLU A 1 -15.79 -0.99 0.08
C GLU A 1 -15.52 -1.12 -1.42
N SER A 2 -14.94 -2.22 -1.89
CA SER A 2 -14.95 -2.60 -3.30
C SER A 2 -16.21 -3.45 -3.56
N PRO A 3 -16.89 -3.31 -4.72
CA PRO A 3 -18.00 -4.20 -5.07
C PRO A 3 -17.55 -5.67 -5.24
N TRP A 4 -16.24 -5.90 -5.30
CA TRP A 4 -15.62 -7.22 -5.48
C TRP A 4 -14.86 -7.61 -4.22
N SER A 5 -15.30 -8.66 -3.55
CA SER A 5 -14.58 -9.27 -2.43
C SER A 5 -13.28 -9.92 -2.94
N PRO A 6 -12.15 -9.79 -2.22
CA PRO A 6 -10.93 -10.48 -2.56
C PRO A 6 -11.13 -11.99 -2.63
N GLY A 7 -10.63 -12.61 -3.68
CA GLY A 7 -10.62 -14.07 -3.82
C GLY A 7 -9.76 -14.76 -2.76
N ALA A 8 -9.91 -16.09 -2.63
CA ALA A 8 -9.21 -16.85 -1.60
C ALA A 8 -7.66 -16.76 -1.72
N ALA A 9 -7.12 -16.79 -2.95
CA ALA A 9 -5.68 -16.62 -3.17
C ALA A 9 -5.19 -15.21 -2.79
N SER A 10 -5.97 -14.16 -3.08
CA SER A 10 -5.64 -12.79 -2.68
C SER A 10 -5.67 -12.61 -1.16
N ARG A 11 -6.62 -13.26 -0.48
CA ARG A 11 -6.67 -13.25 1.00
C ARG A 11 -5.48 -13.97 1.61
N TRP A 12 -5.11 -15.14 1.06
CA TRP A 12 -3.90 -15.85 1.47
C TRP A 12 -2.66 -14.98 1.30
N TRP A 13 -2.52 -14.33 0.14
CA TRP A 13 -1.41 -13.42 -0.12
C TRP A 13 -1.38 -12.25 0.87
N LEU A 14 -2.53 -11.64 1.15
CA LEU A 14 -2.66 -10.55 2.10
C LEU A 14 -2.22 -10.98 3.51
N HIS A 15 -2.67 -12.16 3.98
CA HIS A 15 -2.27 -12.69 5.29
C HIS A 15 -0.74 -12.74 5.43
N HIS A 16 -0.09 -13.41 4.49
CA HIS A 16 1.37 -13.59 4.55
C HIS A 16 2.13 -12.29 4.33
N SER A 17 1.61 -11.37 3.52
CA SER A 17 2.19 -10.04 3.32
C SER A 17 2.10 -9.19 4.59
N LEU A 18 0.97 -9.21 5.30
CA LEU A 18 0.82 -8.51 6.58
C LEU A 18 1.73 -9.11 7.66
N ALA A 19 1.85 -10.43 7.73
CA ALA A 19 2.79 -11.09 8.64
C ALA A 19 4.24 -10.70 8.36
N ALA A 20 4.64 -10.66 7.08
CA ALA A 20 5.97 -10.23 6.67
C ALA A 20 6.24 -8.75 6.99
N LEU A 21 5.23 -7.89 6.80
CA LEU A 21 5.31 -6.47 7.14
C LEU A 21 5.45 -6.26 8.65
N ASP A 22 4.63 -6.92 9.47
CA ASP A 22 4.74 -6.83 10.94
C ASP A 22 6.12 -7.26 11.42
N ALA A 23 6.64 -8.38 10.90
CA ALA A 23 7.99 -8.83 11.23
C ALA A 23 9.07 -7.81 10.82
N ALA A 24 8.90 -7.12 9.68
CA ALA A 24 9.82 -6.08 9.23
C ALA A 24 9.73 -4.82 10.11
N LEU A 25 8.55 -4.40 10.50
CA LEU A 25 8.30 -3.25 11.37
C LEU A 25 8.85 -3.49 12.77
N ARG A 26 8.65 -4.68 13.35
CA ARG A 26 9.19 -5.06 14.68
C ARG A 26 10.71 -4.95 14.74
N ARG A 27 11.41 -5.34 13.67
CA ARG A 27 12.88 -5.14 13.58
C ARG A 27 13.29 -3.65 13.58
N LYS A 28 12.36 -2.74 13.28
CA LYS A 28 12.57 -1.29 13.29
C LYS A 28 12.01 -0.60 14.55
N GLY A 29 11.49 -1.38 15.51
CA GLY A 29 11.03 -0.91 16.80
C GLY A 29 9.54 -0.59 16.90
N VAL A 30 8.72 -0.95 15.90
CA VAL A 30 7.25 -0.76 15.93
C VAL A 30 6.52 -2.04 15.55
N ALA A 31 5.28 -2.19 16.03
CA ALA A 31 4.38 -3.26 15.61
C ALA A 31 3.38 -2.75 14.56
N LEU A 32 2.91 -3.65 13.71
CA LEU A 32 1.77 -3.36 12.82
C LEU A 32 0.48 -3.36 13.63
N THR A 33 -0.27 -2.27 13.58
CA THR A 33 -1.60 -2.19 14.19
C THR A 33 -2.66 -2.57 13.18
N LEU A 34 -3.50 -3.53 13.53
CA LEU A 34 -4.59 -4.03 12.70
C LEU A 34 -5.94 -3.65 13.32
N ARG A 35 -6.80 -3.05 12.52
CA ARG A 35 -8.17 -2.66 12.87
C ARG A 35 -9.13 -3.17 11.81
N SER A 36 -10.37 -3.43 12.20
CA SER A 36 -11.48 -3.77 11.30
C SER A 36 -12.52 -2.66 11.29
N GLY A 37 -13.31 -2.57 10.22
CA GLY A 37 -14.38 -1.59 10.07
C GLY A 37 -14.16 -0.63 8.90
N THR A 38 -14.93 0.45 8.89
CA THR A 38 -14.82 1.50 7.88
C THR A 38 -13.58 2.37 8.14
N ALA A 39 -12.91 2.80 7.07
CA ALA A 39 -11.60 3.43 7.15
C ALA A 39 -11.59 4.73 7.99
N LEU A 40 -12.59 5.61 7.80
CA LEU A 40 -12.59 6.91 8.49
C LEU A 40 -12.71 6.77 10.02
N PRO A 41 -13.70 6.07 10.60
CA PRO A 41 -13.76 5.85 12.04
C PRO A 41 -12.50 5.15 12.60
N ALA A 42 -12.06 4.05 11.98
CA ALA A 42 -10.91 3.31 12.46
C ALA A 42 -9.61 4.14 12.49
N LEU A 43 -9.39 4.98 11.47
CA LEU A 43 -8.25 5.90 11.43
C LEU A 43 -8.37 7.03 12.44
N THR A 44 -9.58 7.58 12.63
CA THR A 44 -9.83 8.64 13.61
C THR A 44 -9.57 8.15 15.03
N GLU A 45 -10.14 7.00 15.39
CA GLU A 45 -9.96 6.38 16.70
C GLU A 45 -8.48 6.08 16.98
N LEU A 46 -7.80 5.45 16.02
CA LEU A 46 -6.37 5.14 16.15
C LEU A 46 -5.53 6.41 16.29
N ALA A 47 -5.78 7.43 15.45
CA ALA A 47 -5.02 8.68 15.49
C ALA A 47 -5.20 9.41 16.83
N GLN A 48 -6.41 9.42 17.38
CA GLN A 48 -6.69 9.98 18.72
C GLN A 48 -6.01 9.18 19.83
N GLU A 49 -6.08 7.85 19.78
CA GLU A 49 -5.48 6.93 20.75
C GLU A 49 -3.96 7.16 20.88
N ILE A 50 -3.27 7.35 19.76
CA ILE A 50 -1.81 7.52 19.75
C ILE A 50 -1.37 8.99 19.77
N GLY A 51 -2.31 9.95 19.80
CA GLY A 51 -2.02 11.37 19.74
C GLY A 51 -1.38 11.80 18.41
N ALA A 52 -1.70 11.15 17.31
CA ALA A 52 -1.21 11.53 15.99
C ALA A 52 -1.91 12.80 15.51
N THR A 53 -1.14 13.70 14.91
CA THR A 53 -1.65 14.92 14.28
C THR A 53 -1.71 14.81 12.76
N ARG A 54 -1.09 13.78 12.20
CA ARG A 54 -0.94 13.59 10.75
C ARG A 54 -1.23 12.14 10.35
N VAL A 55 -1.98 11.96 9.26
CA VAL A 55 -2.26 10.67 8.64
C VAL A 55 -1.73 10.68 7.20
N VAL A 56 -0.93 9.68 6.86
CA VAL A 56 -0.32 9.57 5.53
C VAL A 56 -0.57 8.18 4.94
N TRP A 57 -0.74 8.10 3.62
CA TRP A 57 -0.91 6.81 2.92
C TRP A 57 -0.45 6.88 1.46
N ASN A 58 -0.30 5.72 0.86
CA ASN A 58 -0.02 5.60 -0.57
C ASN A 58 -1.33 5.58 -1.36
N ARG A 59 -1.39 6.34 -2.45
CA ARG A 59 -2.58 6.42 -3.32
C ARG A 59 -2.85 5.10 -4.03
N LEU A 60 -4.13 4.79 -4.13
CA LEU A 60 -4.68 3.80 -5.04
C LEU A 60 -5.50 4.52 -6.11
N TYR A 61 -5.62 3.94 -7.30
CA TYR A 61 -6.11 4.64 -8.48
C TYR A 61 -7.38 4.03 -9.09
N ASP A 62 -7.89 2.95 -8.52
CA ASP A 62 -9.19 2.43 -8.92
C ASP A 62 -10.33 3.31 -8.39
N PRO A 63 -11.47 3.41 -9.10
CA PRO A 63 -12.52 4.37 -8.76
C PRO A 63 -13.06 4.20 -7.33
N ALA A 64 -13.18 2.97 -6.83
CA ALA A 64 -13.73 2.70 -5.50
C ALA A 64 -12.76 3.18 -4.40
N THR A 65 -11.46 2.91 -4.55
CA THR A 65 -10.45 3.39 -3.58
C THR A 65 -10.24 4.89 -3.66
N VAL A 66 -10.31 5.49 -4.85
CA VAL A 66 -10.27 6.96 -5.00
C VAL A 66 -11.43 7.61 -4.27
N ALA A 67 -12.65 7.09 -4.43
CA ALA A 67 -13.83 7.62 -3.72
C ALA A 67 -13.68 7.47 -2.20
N ARG A 68 -13.26 6.30 -1.72
CA ARG A 68 -12.97 6.04 -0.30
C ARG A 68 -11.92 7.00 0.25
N ASP A 69 -10.77 7.10 -0.41
CA ASP A 69 -9.65 7.90 0.07
C ASP A 69 -9.95 9.39 0.05
N THR A 70 -10.79 9.84 -0.90
CA THR A 70 -11.30 11.21 -0.93
C THR A 70 -12.19 11.49 0.29
N ALA A 71 -13.13 10.61 0.59
CA ALA A 71 -14.00 10.75 1.76
C ALA A 71 -13.21 10.71 3.08
N VAL A 72 -12.25 9.78 3.20
CA VAL A 72 -11.36 9.68 4.36
C VAL A 72 -10.54 10.96 4.54
N LYS A 73 -9.95 11.49 3.46
CA LYS A 73 -9.12 12.71 3.51
C LYS A 73 -9.93 13.93 3.94
N THR A 74 -11.15 14.07 3.41
CA THR A 74 -12.07 15.15 3.80
C THR A 74 -12.45 15.00 5.27
N GLY A 75 -12.96 13.85 5.69
CA GLY A 75 -13.41 13.65 7.06
C GLY A 75 -12.30 13.81 8.12
N LEU A 76 -11.09 13.33 7.84
CA LEU A 76 -9.96 13.55 8.75
C LEU A 76 -9.55 15.02 8.84
N ARG A 77 -9.58 15.77 7.73
CA ARG A 77 -9.28 17.22 7.73
C ARG A 77 -10.32 18.01 8.48
N ASP A 78 -11.60 17.67 8.34
CA ASP A 78 -12.70 18.29 9.09
C ASP A 78 -12.55 18.09 10.60
N LEU A 79 -11.89 17.00 11.01
CA LEU A 79 -11.53 16.68 12.39
C LEU A 79 -10.19 17.30 12.83
N GLY A 80 -9.52 18.08 11.97
CA GLY A 80 -8.30 18.81 12.30
C GLY A 80 -6.99 18.04 12.07
N PHE A 81 -7.02 16.87 11.44
CA PHE A 81 -5.79 16.12 11.11
C PHE A 81 -5.15 16.64 9.82
N GLU A 82 -3.82 16.69 9.82
CA GLU A 82 -3.06 16.83 8.57
C GLU A 82 -3.14 15.54 7.76
N CYS A 83 -3.47 15.64 6.46
CA CYS A 83 -3.62 14.47 5.59
C CYS A 83 -2.85 14.63 4.30
N GLU A 84 -1.94 13.70 4.03
CA GLU A 84 -1.18 13.63 2.79
C GLU A 84 -1.25 12.24 2.17
N SER A 85 -1.18 12.20 0.84
CA SER A 85 -1.10 10.94 0.11
C SER A 85 0.01 11.02 -0.95
N TYR A 86 0.75 9.93 -1.10
CA TYR A 86 1.92 9.87 -1.97
C TYR A 86 1.73 8.85 -3.09
N ASN A 87 2.43 9.06 -4.20
CA ASN A 87 2.58 8.04 -5.22
C ASN A 87 3.53 6.94 -4.72
N ALA A 88 3.13 5.70 -4.82
CA ALA A 88 3.98 4.54 -4.54
C ALA A 88 3.73 3.37 -5.51
N ASN A 89 2.83 3.55 -6.48
CA ASN A 89 2.40 2.47 -7.37
C ASN A 89 2.63 2.76 -8.85
N LEU A 90 2.80 4.03 -9.21
CA LEU A 90 2.90 4.44 -10.61
C LEU A 90 4.24 5.11 -10.88
N LEU A 91 4.81 4.82 -12.04
CA LEU A 91 6.01 5.51 -12.53
C LEU A 91 5.72 7.00 -12.77
N HIS A 92 4.53 7.32 -13.27
CA HIS A 92 4.04 8.67 -13.49
C HIS A 92 2.59 8.77 -12.99
N GLU A 93 2.26 9.89 -12.36
CA GLU A 93 0.88 10.17 -11.98
C GLU A 93 -0.01 10.38 -13.22
N PRO A 94 -1.29 9.97 -13.17
CA PRO A 94 -2.19 10.07 -14.35
C PRO A 94 -2.36 11.49 -14.90
N TRP A 95 -2.14 12.50 -14.07
CA TRP A 95 -2.24 13.92 -14.45
C TRP A 95 -0.93 14.52 -14.97
N GLU A 96 0.20 13.81 -14.89
CA GLU A 96 1.50 14.29 -15.34
C GLU A 96 1.73 14.06 -16.84
N ILE A 97 1.20 12.95 -17.38
CA ILE A 97 1.39 12.57 -18.79
C ILE A 97 0.16 12.99 -19.60
N ARG A 98 0.26 14.13 -20.23
CA ARG A 98 -0.82 14.75 -21.02
C ARG A 98 -0.35 15.15 -22.40
N THR A 99 -1.29 15.21 -23.35
CA THR A 99 -1.05 15.79 -24.69
C THR A 99 -0.79 17.29 -24.59
N GLY A 100 -0.24 17.89 -25.64
CA GLY A 100 -0.05 19.34 -25.71
C GLY A 100 -1.33 20.18 -25.55
N GLN A 101 -2.49 19.55 -25.70
CA GLN A 101 -3.82 20.15 -25.45
C GLN A 101 -4.36 19.89 -24.04
N GLY A 102 -3.55 19.26 -23.15
CA GLY A 102 -3.90 18.97 -21.76
C GLY A 102 -4.78 17.72 -21.55
N GLY A 103 -5.18 17.03 -22.62
CA GLY A 103 -5.97 15.79 -22.54
C GLY A 103 -5.13 14.52 -22.35
N PRO A 104 -5.74 13.36 -22.09
CA PRO A 104 -5.06 12.09 -22.02
C PRO A 104 -4.66 11.62 -23.43
N TYR A 105 -3.58 10.84 -23.50
CA TYR A 105 -3.25 10.12 -24.73
C TYR A 105 -4.24 8.97 -24.97
N ARG A 106 -4.62 8.77 -26.22
CA ARG A 106 -5.54 7.67 -26.64
C ARG A 106 -4.79 6.55 -27.36
N VAL A 107 -3.52 6.76 -27.69
CA VAL A 107 -2.67 5.82 -28.44
C VAL A 107 -1.40 5.58 -27.66
N PHE A 108 -0.97 4.31 -27.58
CA PHE A 108 0.17 3.90 -26.74
C PHE A 108 1.50 4.54 -27.16
N THR A 109 1.86 4.53 -28.44
CA THR A 109 3.17 4.98 -28.89
C THR A 109 3.52 6.44 -28.49
N PRO A 110 2.66 7.45 -28.73
CA PRO A 110 2.94 8.80 -28.29
C PRO A 110 2.87 8.94 -26.77
N PHE A 111 2.01 8.17 -26.07
CA PHE A 111 1.99 8.10 -24.61
C PHE A 111 3.34 7.61 -24.07
N TRP A 112 3.83 6.47 -24.58
CA TRP A 112 5.10 5.89 -24.14
C TRP A 112 6.29 6.82 -24.39
N ARG A 113 6.35 7.47 -25.54
CA ARG A 113 7.39 8.50 -25.82
C ARG A 113 7.36 9.64 -24.80
N ALA A 114 6.18 10.12 -24.42
CA ALA A 114 6.04 11.15 -23.39
C ALA A 114 6.48 10.65 -22.00
N CYS A 115 6.22 9.38 -21.66
CA CYS A 115 6.74 8.76 -20.44
C CYS A 115 8.25 8.68 -20.44
N GLN A 116 8.86 8.18 -21.54
CA GLN A 116 10.32 8.04 -21.67
C GLN A 116 11.08 9.36 -21.47
N MET A 117 10.56 10.46 -22.02
CA MET A 117 11.18 11.78 -21.83
C MET A 117 11.24 12.28 -20.38
N ARG A 118 10.51 11.62 -19.48
CA ARG A 118 10.45 11.97 -18.04
C ARG A 118 11.11 10.94 -17.13
N LEU A 119 11.67 9.86 -17.68
CA LEU A 119 12.31 8.82 -16.86
C LEU A 119 13.50 9.36 -16.07
N ASP A 120 14.33 10.17 -16.71
CA ASP A 120 15.54 10.74 -16.09
C ASP A 120 15.24 11.77 -14.99
N ALA A 121 14.01 12.28 -14.95
CA ALA A 121 13.57 13.24 -13.94
C ALA A 121 12.99 12.55 -12.68
N GLN A 122 12.91 11.22 -12.64
CA GLN A 122 12.39 10.51 -11.48
C GLN A 122 13.40 10.56 -10.33
N PRO A 123 12.95 10.92 -9.11
CA PRO A 123 13.83 10.91 -7.94
C PRO A 123 14.25 9.48 -7.61
N ALA A 124 15.48 9.31 -7.14
CA ALA A 124 15.93 8.03 -6.63
C ALA A 124 15.05 7.57 -5.46
N PRO A 125 14.79 6.26 -5.33
CA PRO A 125 14.04 5.73 -4.20
C PRO A 125 14.69 6.10 -2.86
N LEU A 126 13.89 6.54 -1.90
CA LEU A 126 14.38 6.79 -0.55
C LEU A 126 14.70 5.47 0.16
N PRO A 127 15.81 5.40 0.89
CA PRO A 127 16.13 4.21 1.66
C PRO A 127 15.11 3.99 2.78
N ALA A 128 14.83 2.74 3.09
CA ALA A 128 13.98 2.41 4.23
C ALA A 128 14.55 2.99 5.54
N PRO A 129 13.73 3.58 6.42
CA PRO A 129 14.21 4.13 7.68
C PRO A 129 14.87 3.04 8.53
N ARG A 130 15.97 3.38 9.19
CA ARG A 130 16.69 2.44 10.06
C ARG A 130 15.93 2.13 11.34
N ARG A 131 15.23 3.12 11.89
CA ARG A 131 14.40 3.04 13.10
C ARG A 131 13.10 3.79 12.89
N LEU A 132 12.04 3.29 13.49
CA LEU A 132 10.75 3.96 13.59
C LEU A 132 10.47 4.29 15.05
N ARG A 133 9.72 5.37 15.28
CA ARG A 133 9.30 5.75 16.63
C ARG A 133 7.97 5.06 16.93
N ALA A 134 7.97 4.22 17.95
CA ALA A 134 6.74 3.62 18.45
C ALA A 134 5.88 4.64 19.19
N PRO A 135 4.57 4.44 19.27
CA PRO A 135 3.70 5.16 20.18
C PRO A 135 4.21 5.06 21.61
N SER A 136 3.93 6.06 22.43
CA SER A 136 4.36 6.10 23.84
C SER A 136 3.62 5.12 24.73
N GLN A 137 2.44 4.69 24.28
CA GLN A 137 1.59 3.71 24.97
C GLN A 137 1.28 2.52 24.06
N PRO A 138 0.98 1.34 24.64
CA PRO A 138 0.48 0.21 23.88
C PRO A 138 -0.78 0.61 23.10
N VAL A 139 -0.88 0.13 21.89
CA VAL A 139 -2.01 0.36 20.99
C VAL A 139 -2.75 -0.96 20.82
N ASP A 140 -4.06 -0.95 21.02
CA ASP A 140 -4.88 -2.14 20.78
C ASP A 140 -4.80 -2.53 19.29
N SER A 141 -4.68 -3.83 19.04
CA SER A 141 -4.58 -4.37 17.70
C SER A 141 -5.25 -5.74 17.65
N LEU A 142 -6.03 -5.96 16.60
CA LEU A 142 -6.55 -7.30 16.33
C LEU A 142 -5.39 -8.22 15.95
N ALA A 143 -5.50 -9.49 16.33
CA ALA A 143 -4.59 -10.50 15.86
C ALA A 143 -4.87 -10.81 14.37
N LEU A 144 -3.82 -11.06 13.60
CA LEU A 144 -3.95 -11.33 12.16
C LEU A 144 -4.88 -12.52 11.86
N GLY A 145 -4.93 -13.51 12.75
CA GLY A 145 -5.82 -14.67 12.63
C GLY A 145 -7.31 -14.33 12.72
N GLU A 146 -7.68 -13.23 13.36
CA GLU A 146 -9.08 -12.82 13.52
C GLU A 146 -9.73 -12.35 12.20
N PHE A 147 -8.93 -12.10 11.16
CA PHE A 147 -9.43 -11.68 9.84
C PHE A 147 -9.85 -12.86 8.94
N ASP A 148 -9.70 -14.11 9.38
CA ASP A 148 -10.07 -15.32 8.62
C ASP A 148 -9.59 -15.30 7.15
N LEU A 149 -8.38 -14.83 6.92
CA LEU A 149 -7.81 -14.68 5.57
C LEU A 149 -7.30 -16.00 4.98
N LEU A 150 -6.95 -16.96 5.84
CA LEU A 150 -6.46 -18.27 5.40
C LEU A 150 -7.59 -19.22 5.07
N PRO A 151 -7.40 -20.15 4.13
CA PRO A 151 -8.40 -21.11 3.74
C PRO A 151 -8.60 -22.18 4.84
N LYS A 152 -9.84 -22.59 5.06
CA LYS A 152 -10.17 -23.72 5.95
C LYS A 152 -9.76 -25.05 5.35
N ILE A 153 -9.86 -25.18 4.03
CA ILE A 153 -9.39 -26.36 3.27
C ILE A 153 -8.00 -26.01 2.72
N ARG A 154 -7.01 -26.83 2.99
CA ARG A 154 -5.59 -26.60 2.72
C ARG A 154 -5.21 -26.77 1.23
N TRP A 155 -5.96 -26.11 0.33
CA TRP A 155 -5.61 -26.06 -1.10
C TRP A 155 -4.33 -25.23 -1.36
N ASP A 156 -3.91 -24.41 -0.40
CA ASP A 156 -2.74 -23.54 -0.41
C ASP A 156 -1.43 -24.26 -0.08
N ALA A 157 -1.45 -25.55 0.26
CA ALA A 157 -0.30 -26.27 0.83
C ALA A 157 1.00 -26.18 -0.01
N ALA A 158 0.87 -26.08 -1.33
CA ALA A 158 2.02 -25.95 -2.23
C ALA A 158 2.43 -24.49 -2.51
N PHE A 159 1.66 -23.49 -2.09
CA PHE A 159 1.92 -22.08 -2.44
C PHE A 159 3.25 -21.57 -1.92
N SER A 160 3.59 -21.90 -0.68
CA SER A 160 4.87 -21.50 -0.07
C SER A 160 6.12 -22.06 -0.75
N GLN A 161 5.97 -23.09 -1.60
CA GLN A 161 7.07 -23.65 -2.39
C GLN A 161 7.41 -22.79 -3.62
N HIS A 162 6.43 -21.99 -4.09
CA HIS A 162 6.54 -21.23 -5.34
C HIS A 162 6.45 -19.71 -5.12
N TRP A 163 5.90 -19.29 -3.98
CA TRP A 163 5.59 -17.90 -3.71
C TRP A 163 6.14 -17.45 -2.36
N SER A 164 6.81 -16.32 -2.36
CA SER A 164 7.31 -15.63 -1.16
C SER A 164 6.61 -14.29 -1.00
N PRO A 165 5.44 -14.23 -0.33
CA PRO A 165 4.72 -12.97 -0.12
C PRO A 165 5.55 -11.95 0.67
N GLY A 166 5.32 -10.66 0.39
CA GLY A 166 5.98 -9.56 1.06
C GLY A 166 7.13 -8.96 0.25
N GLU A 167 7.64 -7.84 0.74
CA GLU A 167 8.62 -6.98 0.05
C GLU A 167 9.92 -7.74 -0.31
N ARG A 168 10.42 -8.57 0.61
CA ARG A 168 11.64 -9.34 0.35
C ARG A 168 11.51 -10.29 -0.83
N GLY A 169 10.37 -10.98 -0.95
CA GLY A 169 10.10 -11.86 -2.08
C GLY A 169 9.98 -11.08 -3.40
N ALA A 170 9.38 -9.89 -3.36
CA ALA A 170 9.28 -9.01 -4.53
C ALA A 170 10.67 -8.54 -4.99
N HIS A 171 11.53 -8.11 -4.09
CA HIS A 171 12.91 -7.73 -4.41
C HIS A 171 13.71 -8.89 -5.01
N GLN A 172 13.62 -10.07 -4.42
CA GLN A 172 14.30 -11.25 -4.94
C GLN A 172 13.86 -11.57 -6.39
N ARG A 173 12.56 -11.53 -6.66
CA ARG A 173 12.05 -11.77 -8.02
C ARG A 173 12.47 -10.69 -9.01
N LEU A 174 12.57 -9.44 -8.57
CA LEU A 174 13.08 -8.36 -9.39
C LEU A 174 14.57 -8.54 -9.71
N GLU A 175 15.39 -8.92 -8.72
CA GLU A 175 16.82 -9.20 -8.91
C GLU A 175 17.05 -10.38 -9.87
N GLU A 176 16.30 -11.47 -9.72
CA GLU A 176 16.31 -12.60 -10.63
C GLU A 176 15.97 -12.16 -12.06
N PHE A 177 14.89 -11.38 -12.23
CA PHE A 177 14.49 -10.88 -13.55
C PHE A 177 15.57 -9.98 -14.18
N CYS A 178 16.12 -9.04 -13.43
CA CYS A 178 17.17 -8.15 -13.94
C CYS A 178 18.47 -8.88 -14.27
N GLY A 179 18.80 -9.94 -13.51
CA GLY A 179 20.04 -10.72 -13.72
C GLY A 179 19.96 -11.73 -14.87
N GLU A 180 18.76 -12.25 -15.16
CA GLU A 180 18.57 -13.29 -16.18
C GLU A 180 18.08 -12.76 -17.54
N TRP A 181 17.37 -11.62 -17.56
CA TRP A 181 16.62 -11.14 -18.72
C TRP A 181 17.02 -9.74 -19.22
N LEU A 182 17.89 -9.03 -18.55
CA LEU A 182 18.42 -7.71 -18.94
C LEU A 182 19.95 -7.70 -19.01
#